data_ecdbbc959734799f1047b86c76b487fc
#
_entry.id   ecdbbc959734799f1047b86c76b487fc
#
_cell.length_a   1.000
_cell.length_b   1.000
_cell.length_c   1.000
_cell.angle_alpha   90.00
_cell.angle_beta   90.00
_cell.angle_gamma   90.00
#
_symmetry.space_group_name_H-M   'P 1'
#
loop_
_entity.id
_entity.type
_entity.pdbx_description
1 polymer ?
#
loop_
_entity_poly.entity_id
_entity_poly.type
_entity_poly.pdbx_seq_one_letter_code
_entity_poly.pdbx_strand_id
1 'polypeptide(L)'
;MKIALLHLDVAEGPETRNRRSIISAAGEAVSRGADWIVTPETALQGYFFHDNNGKLPSFSEKQLSRYLFFAGRNKADMFLSAAEYDERDGKGYNSCFVINREGKLLGKHRKMCSHRKGFERWLSLGREIHVFNIGTLRVGLLVCADSYYEQPCLEIKKKKADMVLVTAAWPPGKCCSDPVSVWETCSKLCGVPVIVCNQTGYHERMDMREAESAVIVEGQRLFTYKGDPAVLFCEWDEGKMRIRSRAFEVVHVK
;
A
#
# COMPACT_ATOMS: atom_id res chain seq x y z
N MET A 1 10.98 11.75 -10.22
CA MET A 1 10.88 10.86 -9.05
C MET A 1 10.46 9.47 -9.49
N LYS A 2 11.13 8.42 -8.99
CA LYS A 2 10.86 7.01 -9.33
C LYS A 2 10.15 6.31 -8.15
N ILE A 3 8.98 5.74 -8.42
CA ILE A 3 8.15 5.06 -7.42
C ILE A 3 8.24 3.56 -7.66
N ALA A 4 8.55 2.79 -6.62
CA ALA A 4 8.59 1.33 -6.63
C ALA A 4 7.42 0.73 -5.85
N LEU A 5 6.59 -0.08 -6.50
CA LEU A 5 5.53 -0.85 -5.87
C LEU A 5 6.04 -2.28 -5.66
N LEU A 6 6.00 -2.76 -4.45
CA LEU A 6 6.41 -4.12 -4.10
C LEU A 6 5.21 -5.08 -4.27
N HIS A 7 4.99 -5.56 -5.50
CA HIS A 7 3.95 -6.54 -5.82
C HIS A 7 4.41 -7.93 -5.40
N LEU A 8 4.17 -8.29 -4.13
CA LEU A 8 4.78 -9.45 -3.48
C LEU A 8 3.75 -10.50 -3.05
N ASP A 9 4.20 -11.74 -2.95
CA ASP A 9 3.48 -12.83 -2.30
C ASP A 9 3.71 -12.76 -0.77
N VAL A 10 2.87 -12.01 -0.07
CA VAL A 10 2.98 -11.76 1.37
C VAL A 10 1.67 -11.96 2.14
N ALA A 11 0.63 -12.51 1.50
CA ALA A 11 -0.68 -12.71 2.15
C ALA A 11 -0.62 -13.68 3.33
N GLU A 12 0.27 -14.68 3.29
CA GLU A 12 0.53 -15.60 4.39
C GLU A 12 1.92 -15.35 5.00
N GLY A 13 1.94 -15.38 6.34
CA GLY A 13 3.20 -15.28 7.07
C GLY A 13 4.16 -16.49 6.85
N PRO A 14 5.11 -16.69 7.72
CA PRO A 14 5.32 -15.92 8.95
C PRO A 14 5.87 -14.51 8.67
N GLU A 15 5.68 -13.60 9.62
CA GLU A 15 6.18 -12.22 9.52
C GLU A 15 7.68 -12.14 9.18
N THR A 16 8.48 -13.11 9.67
CA THR A 16 9.91 -13.16 9.38
C THR A 16 10.21 -13.42 7.90
N ARG A 17 9.40 -14.23 7.20
CA ARG A 17 9.48 -14.45 5.75
C ARG A 17 9.11 -13.16 5.03
N ASN A 18 7.93 -12.61 5.31
CA ASN A 18 7.43 -11.40 4.66
C ASN A 18 8.40 -10.23 4.84
N ARG A 19 8.94 -10.06 6.05
CA ARG A 19 9.95 -9.04 6.33
C ARG A 19 11.21 -9.19 5.48
N ARG A 20 11.70 -10.43 5.27
CA ARG A 20 12.86 -10.68 4.41
C ARG A 20 12.55 -10.32 2.96
N SER A 21 11.39 -10.75 2.45
CA SER A 21 10.93 -10.44 1.09
C SER A 21 10.80 -8.94 0.88
N ILE A 22 10.19 -8.21 1.83
CA ILE A 22 10.04 -6.74 1.76
C ILE A 22 11.41 -6.07 1.73
N ILE A 23 12.33 -6.41 2.64
CA ILE A 23 13.66 -5.76 2.70
C ILE A 23 14.49 -6.09 1.47
N SER A 24 14.42 -7.33 0.96
CA SER A 24 15.11 -7.72 -0.27
C SER A 24 14.59 -6.95 -1.48
N ALA A 25 13.28 -6.92 -1.67
CA ALA A 25 12.64 -6.19 -2.76
C ALA A 25 12.85 -4.66 -2.65
N ALA A 26 12.82 -4.11 -1.43
CA ALA A 26 13.15 -2.71 -1.18
C ALA A 26 14.61 -2.39 -1.51
N GLY A 27 15.54 -3.32 -1.21
CA GLY A 27 16.95 -3.20 -1.60
C GLY A 27 17.12 -3.17 -3.12
N GLU A 28 16.42 -4.06 -3.84
CA GLU A 28 16.39 -4.04 -5.31
C GLU A 28 15.80 -2.72 -5.85
N ALA A 29 14.72 -2.22 -5.24
CA ALA A 29 14.11 -0.95 -5.62
C ALA A 29 15.12 0.20 -5.50
N VAL A 30 15.81 0.30 -4.36
CA VAL A 30 16.82 1.34 -4.11
C VAL A 30 18.01 1.22 -5.08
N SER A 31 18.50 0.01 -5.33
CA SER A 31 19.63 -0.21 -6.25
C SER A 31 19.33 0.30 -7.67
N ARG A 32 18.05 0.41 -8.02
CA ARG A 32 17.55 0.93 -9.31
C ARG A 32 17.07 2.40 -9.22
N GLY A 33 17.38 3.08 -8.13
CA GLY A 33 17.12 4.50 -7.96
C GLY A 33 15.70 4.86 -7.58
N ALA A 34 14.96 3.98 -6.89
CA ALA A 34 13.65 4.32 -6.37
C ALA A 34 13.75 5.41 -5.28
N ASP A 35 12.97 6.46 -5.44
CA ASP A 35 12.78 7.50 -4.43
C ASP A 35 11.74 7.09 -3.39
N TRP A 36 10.70 6.35 -3.82
CA TRP A 36 9.61 5.85 -2.99
C TRP A 36 9.47 4.35 -3.11
N ILE A 37 9.15 3.71 -1.98
CA ILE A 37 8.91 2.27 -1.84
C ILE A 37 7.56 2.07 -1.21
N VAL A 38 6.65 1.38 -1.90
CA VAL A 38 5.28 1.13 -1.44
C VAL A 38 5.07 -0.37 -1.27
N THR A 39 4.65 -0.80 -0.08
CA THR A 39 4.28 -2.19 0.18
C THR A 39 2.79 -2.41 0.02
N PRO A 40 2.32 -3.63 -0.28
CA PRO A 40 0.89 -3.94 -0.30
C PRO A 40 0.30 -3.96 1.12
N GLU A 41 -1.01 -4.07 1.23
CA GLU A 41 -1.78 -4.12 2.48
C GLU A 41 -1.28 -5.23 3.42
N THR A 42 -1.18 -4.95 4.72
CA THR A 42 -0.74 -5.88 5.78
C THR A 42 0.52 -6.69 5.44
N ALA A 43 1.42 -6.12 4.63
CA ALA A 43 2.55 -6.83 4.05
C ALA A 43 3.45 -7.54 5.08
N LEU A 44 3.59 -6.99 6.28
CA LEU A 44 4.45 -7.57 7.30
C LEU A 44 3.89 -8.88 7.87
N GLN A 45 2.65 -8.87 8.35
CA GLN A 45 2.03 -10.03 9.00
C GLN A 45 1.35 -10.97 8.01
N GLY A 46 0.99 -10.44 6.83
CA GLY A 46 0.14 -11.10 5.86
C GLY A 46 -1.35 -10.88 6.14
N TYR A 47 -2.16 -10.95 5.10
CA TYR A 47 -3.59 -10.66 5.18
C TYR A 47 -4.35 -11.68 6.05
N PHE A 48 -3.88 -12.94 6.10
CA PHE A 48 -4.50 -14.04 6.84
C PHE A 48 -3.91 -14.27 8.25
N PHE A 49 -3.05 -13.39 8.76
CA PHE A 49 -2.36 -13.61 10.03
C PHE A 49 -3.28 -13.92 11.20
N HIS A 50 -4.43 -13.27 11.28
CA HIS A 50 -5.39 -13.44 12.38
C HIS A 50 -6.07 -14.81 12.32
N ASP A 51 -6.46 -15.27 11.15
CA ASP A 51 -7.10 -16.57 10.96
C ASP A 51 -6.15 -17.73 11.26
N ASN A 52 -4.83 -17.49 11.09
CA ASN A 52 -3.82 -18.48 11.36
C ASN A 52 -3.53 -18.65 12.86
N ASN A 53 -3.75 -17.62 13.68
CA ASN A 53 -3.39 -17.65 15.11
C ASN A 53 -4.45 -17.11 16.08
N GLY A 54 -5.55 -16.52 15.58
CA GLY A 54 -6.64 -15.97 16.39
C GLY A 54 -6.28 -14.79 17.30
N LYS A 55 -5.07 -14.22 17.13
CA LYS A 55 -4.54 -13.17 18.01
C LYS A 55 -4.60 -11.81 17.32
N LEU A 56 -4.64 -10.74 18.13
CA LEU A 56 -4.39 -9.39 17.64
C LEU A 56 -2.94 -9.26 17.13
N PRO A 57 -2.66 -8.31 16.23
CA PRO A 57 -1.28 -8.06 15.80
C PRO A 57 -0.41 -7.67 16.98
N SER A 58 0.88 -7.95 16.88
CA SER A 58 1.87 -7.56 17.88
C SER A 58 2.82 -6.46 17.41
N PHE A 59 2.71 -6.07 16.14
CA PHE A 59 3.55 -5.03 15.56
C PHE A 59 3.06 -3.65 15.98
N SER A 60 3.96 -2.83 16.49
CA SER A 60 3.69 -1.46 16.90
C SER A 60 4.77 -0.49 16.37
N GLU A 61 4.59 0.80 16.58
CA GLU A 61 5.59 1.82 16.20
C GLU A 61 6.98 1.54 16.76
N LYS A 62 7.09 0.86 17.91
CA LYS A 62 8.38 0.50 18.53
C LYS A 62 9.22 -0.45 17.66
N GLN A 63 8.58 -1.22 16.77
CA GLN A 63 9.27 -2.16 15.88
C GLN A 63 9.64 -1.55 14.52
N LEU A 64 9.34 -0.28 14.30
CA LEU A 64 9.67 0.44 13.06
C LEU A 64 11.17 0.71 12.88
N SER A 65 12.00 0.61 13.92
CA SER A 65 13.41 1.03 13.93
C SER A 65 14.21 0.56 12.72
N ARG A 66 14.00 -0.69 12.29
CA ARG A 66 14.67 -1.28 11.12
C ARG A 66 14.30 -0.56 9.82
N TYR A 67 13.03 -0.23 9.66
CA TYR A 67 12.51 0.44 8.45
C TYR A 67 12.88 1.92 8.43
N LEU A 68 12.91 2.56 9.60
CA LEU A 68 13.44 3.91 9.77
C LEU A 68 14.91 3.97 9.36
N PHE A 69 15.71 3.02 9.87
CA PHE A 69 17.12 2.90 9.50
C PHE A 69 17.31 2.63 8.01
N PHE A 70 16.52 1.70 7.43
CA PHE A 70 16.56 1.39 6.00
C PHE A 70 16.28 2.63 5.14
N ALA A 71 15.18 3.33 5.41
CA ALA A 71 14.77 4.54 4.69
C ALA A 71 15.85 5.64 4.79
N GLY A 72 16.34 5.91 6.01
CA GLY A 72 17.36 6.93 6.24
C GLY A 72 18.70 6.63 5.58
N ARG A 73 19.15 5.37 5.64
CA ARG A 73 20.41 4.94 5.01
C ARG A 73 20.35 5.02 3.49
N ASN A 74 19.22 4.65 2.90
CA ASN A 74 19.06 4.55 1.45
C ASN A 74 18.46 5.82 0.82
N LYS A 75 18.11 6.82 1.63
CA LYS A 75 17.50 8.08 1.17
C LYS A 75 16.23 7.90 0.33
N ALA A 76 15.42 6.89 0.69
CA ALA A 76 14.15 6.58 0.04
C ALA A 76 12.99 6.69 1.02
N ASP A 77 11.89 7.31 0.61
CA ASP A 77 10.67 7.35 1.42
C ASP A 77 9.98 5.98 1.35
N MET A 78 9.38 5.50 2.46
CA MET A 78 8.77 4.18 2.54
C MET A 78 7.35 4.27 3.07
N PHE A 79 6.43 3.63 2.34
CA PHE A 79 5.03 3.43 2.70
C PHE A 79 4.86 1.96 3.10
N LEU A 80 4.94 1.71 4.41
CA LEU A 80 4.96 0.37 4.98
C LEU A 80 3.60 -0.01 5.55
N SER A 81 2.95 -1.00 4.97
CA SER A 81 1.67 -1.50 5.46
C SER A 81 1.85 -2.69 6.39
N ALA A 82 1.14 -2.64 7.52
CA ALA A 82 1.20 -3.65 8.56
C ALA A 82 -0.11 -3.75 9.33
N ALA A 83 -0.38 -4.93 9.90
CA ALA A 83 -1.33 -5.09 10.98
C ALA A 83 -0.69 -4.53 12.26
N GLU A 84 -1.21 -3.42 12.77
CA GLU A 84 -0.70 -2.67 13.91
C GLU A 84 -1.45 -3.03 15.18
N TYR A 85 -0.74 -3.13 16.31
CA TYR A 85 -1.31 -3.09 17.65
C TYR A 85 -1.01 -1.73 18.29
N ASP A 86 -2.03 -0.99 18.68
CA ASP A 86 -1.86 0.26 19.42
C ASP A 86 -1.98 -0.02 20.93
N GLU A 87 -0.84 0.08 21.62
CA GLU A 87 -0.77 -0.17 23.07
C GLU A 87 -1.60 0.81 23.90
N ARG A 88 -1.94 1.99 23.35
CA ARG A 88 -2.68 3.04 24.06
C ARG A 88 -4.16 2.71 24.22
N ASP A 89 -4.75 2.02 23.24
CA ASP A 89 -6.18 1.66 23.27
C ASP A 89 -6.45 0.15 23.22
N GLY A 90 -5.37 -0.65 23.13
CA GLY A 90 -5.44 -2.12 23.13
C GLY A 90 -6.07 -2.72 21.89
N LYS A 91 -6.04 -2.01 20.74
CA LYS A 91 -6.72 -2.41 19.51
C LYS A 91 -5.78 -2.74 18.37
N GLY A 92 -6.27 -3.59 17.47
CA GLY A 92 -5.62 -3.88 16.20
C GLY A 92 -6.12 -2.97 15.08
N TYR A 93 -5.19 -2.51 14.24
CA TYR A 93 -5.47 -1.65 13.09
C TYR A 93 -4.75 -2.16 11.84
N ASN A 94 -5.35 -1.95 10.69
CA ASN A 94 -4.68 -2.12 9.41
C ASN A 94 -4.13 -0.74 9.01
N SER A 95 -2.80 -0.59 9.00
CA SER A 95 -2.14 0.70 8.94
C SER A 95 -1.09 0.77 7.84
N CYS A 96 -1.01 1.91 7.17
CA CYS A 96 0.10 2.27 6.30
C CYS A 96 0.92 3.36 6.99
N PHE A 97 2.16 3.05 7.37
CA PHE A 97 3.12 3.95 7.98
C PHE A 97 3.90 4.70 6.91
N VAL A 98 4.09 5.99 7.10
CA VAL A 98 4.87 6.86 6.20
C VAL A 98 6.20 7.19 6.87
N ILE A 99 7.27 6.68 6.29
CA ILE A 99 8.64 6.88 6.75
C ILE A 99 9.37 7.69 5.68
N ASN A 100 9.94 8.82 6.08
CA ASN A 100 10.65 9.66 5.14
C ASN A 100 12.10 9.22 4.92
N ARG A 101 12.72 9.76 3.87
CA ARG A 101 14.13 9.51 3.47
C ARG A 101 15.18 9.94 4.50
N GLU A 102 14.79 10.67 5.56
CA GLU A 102 15.64 10.96 6.72
C GLU A 102 15.50 9.89 7.81
N GLY A 103 14.68 8.83 7.58
CA GLY A 103 14.42 7.77 8.55
C GLY A 103 13.53 8.20 9.70
N LYS A 104 12.63 9.14 9.47
CA LYS A 104 11.65 9.61 10.47
C LYS A 104 10.24 9.12 10.11
N LEU A 105 9.48 8.70 11.10
CA LEU A 105 8.06 8.44 10.95
C LEU A 105 7.33 9.78 10.83
N LEU A 106 6.70 10.03 9.67
CA LEU A 106 5.85 11.20 9.45
C LEU A 106 4.45 11.00 10.03
N GLY A 107 3.98 9.76 10.09
CA GLY A 107 2.68 9.36 10.59
C GLY A 107 2.20 8.06 9.96
N LYS A 108 0.90 7.81 10.07
CA LYS A 108 0.26 6.62 9.51
C LYS A 108 -1.18 6.92 9.13
N HIS A 109 -1.70 6.18 8.17
CA HIS A 109 -3.12 6.10 7.88
C HIS A 109 -3.64 4.74 8.33
N ARG A 110 -4.74 4.70 9.08
CA ARG A 110 -5.44 3.50 9.52
C ARG A 110 -6.67 3.28 8.65
N LYS A 111 -6.84 2.09 8.12
CA LYS A 111 -8.01 1.70 7.31
C LYS A 111 -9.30 2.12 7.98
N MET A 112 -10.13 2.88 7.26
CA MET A 112 -11.39 3.43 7.78
C MET A 112 -12.61 2.59 7.39
N CYS A 113 -12.52 1.87 6.28
CA CYS A 113 -13.62 1.12 5.70
C CYS A 113 -13.31 -0.37 5.65
N SER A 114 -14.22 -1.19 6.17
CA SER A 114 -14.12 -2.65 6.13
C SER A 114 -15.51 -3.24 6.24
N HIS A 115 -15.72 -4.40 5.65
CA HIS A 115 -16.93 -5.17 5.85
C HIS A 115 -17.02 -5.81 7.25
N ARG A 116 -15.94 -5.72 8.06
CA ARG A 116 -15.81 -6.32 9.42
C ARG A 116 -16.22 -7.80 9.50
N LYS A 117 -16.12 -8.51 8.39
CA LYS A 117 -16.42 -9.95 8.26
C LYS A 117 -15.19 -10.70 7.77
N GLY A 118 -15.20 -12.01 7.93
CA GLY A 118 -14.12 -12.85 7.46
C GLY A 118 -12.76 -12.48 8.07
N PHE A 119 -11.79 -12.25 7.22
CA PHE A 119 -10.38 -12.04 7.60
C PHE A 119 -10.11 -10.74 8.37
N GLU A 120 -11.03 -9.77 8.33
CA GLU A 120 -10.87 -8.45 8.97
C GLU A 120 -11.66 -8.30 10.29
N ARG A 121 -12.16 -9.38 10.89
CA ARG A 121 -12.95 -9.33 12.15
C ARG A 121 -12.15 -8.79 13.36
N TRP A 122 -10.82 -8.82 13.30
CA TRP A 122 -9.90 -8.27 14.32
C TRP A 122 -9.73 -6.76 14.24
N LEU A 123 -10.11 -6.18 13.12
CA LEU A 123 -9.80 -4.81 12.73
C LEU A 123 -10.66 -3.78 13.49
N SER A 124 -10.01 -2.81 14.11
CA SER A 124 -10.60 -1.54 14.50
C SER A 124 -10.40 -0.50 13.39
N LEU A 125 -11.41 0.32 13.14
CA LEU A 125 -11.36 1.29 12.05
C LEU A 125 -10.64 2.57 12.47
N GLY A 126 -9.90 3.16 11.53
CA GLY A 126 -9.43 4.54 11.60
C GLY A 126 -10.59 5.54 11.62
N ARG A 127 -10.30 6.80 11.96
CA ARG A 127 -11.32 7.84 12.13
C ARG A 127 -11.21 8.99 11.15
N GLU A 128 -10.06 9.11 10.47
CA GLU A 128 -9.78 10.23 9.57
C GLU A 128 -8.87 9.83 8.41
N ILE A 129 -9.01 10.54 7.32
CA ILE A 129 -8.14 10.44 6.15
C ILE A 129 -6.90 11.31 6.38
N HIS A 130 -5.73 10.76 6.06
CA HIS A 130 -4.46 11.46 6.14
C HIS A 130 -3.93 11.80 4.75
N VAL A 131 -3.43 13.03 4.61
CA VAL A 131 -2.63 13.51 3.48
C VAL A 131 -1.29 13.98 4.03
N PHE A 132 -0.21 13.40 3.52
CA PHE A 132 1.15 13.65 3.99
C PHE A 132 1.90 14.55 3.01
N ASN A 133 2.68 15.49 3.56
CA ASN A 133 3.63 16.25 2.76
C ASN A 133 4.94 15.46 2.65
N ILE A 134 5.32 15.04 1.45
CA ILE A 134 6.51 14.24 1.16
C ILE A 134 7.29 14.95 0.06
N GLY A 135 8.38 15.60 0.44
CA GLY A 135 9.05 16.55 -0.44
C GLY A 135 8.11 17.69 -0.82
N THR A 136 7.88 17.86 -2.12
CA THR A 136 6.97 18.88 -2.68
C THR A 136 5.54 18.40 -2.87
N LEU A 137 5.27 17.10 -2.64
CA LEU A 137 4.00 16.45 -2.95
C LEU A 137 3.12 16.26 -1.71
N ARG A 138 1.83 16.40 -1.92
CA ARG A 138 0.76 16.08 -0.97
C ARG A 138 0.17 14.73 -1.33
N VAL A 139 0.47 13.71 -0.55
CA VAL A 139 0.12 12.31 -0.84
C VAL A 139 -1.03 11.85 0.06
N GLY A 140 -2.15 11.53 -0.55
CA GLY A 140 -3.26 10.87 0.13
C GLY A 140 -2.99 9.38 0.26
N LEU A 141 -3.35 8.79 1.40
CA LEU A 141 -3.25 7.35 1.62
C LEU A 141 -4.62 6.74 1.80
N LEU A 142 -4.84 5.61 1.13
CA LEU A 142 -5.99 4.72 1.32
C LEU A 142 -5.51 3.28 1.49
N VAL A 143 -6.23 2.51 2.29
CA VAL A 143 -5.97 1.08 2.45
C VAL A 143 -7.15 0.30 1.86
N CYS A 144 -6.91 -0.35 0.73
CA CYS A 144 -7.80 -1.31 0.06
C CYS A 144 -9.27 -0.82 -0.01
N ALA A 145 -10.15 -1.33 0.84
CA ALA A 145 -11.58 -0.99 0.85
C ALA A 145 -11.89 0.51 1.06
N ASP A 146 -10.96 1.31 1.58
CA ASP A 146 -11.17 2.77 1.66
C ASP A 146 -11.42 3.37 0.27
N SER A 147 -10.77 2.84 -0.76
CA SER A 147 -10.92 3.31 -2.14
C SER A 147 -12.26 2.95 -2.79
N TYR A 148 -13.01 2.03 -2.18
CA TYR A 148 -14.35 1.64 -2.65
C TYR A 148 -15.43 2.65 -2.25
N TYR A 149 -15.23 3.37 -1.14
CA TYR A 149 -16.25 4.26 -0.59
C TYR A 149 -16.02 5.71 -1.02
N GLU A 150 -17.12 6.40 -1.31
CA GLU A 150 -17.08 7.78 -1.79
C GLU A 150 -16.50 8.75 -0.75
N GLN A 151 -16.89 8.59 0.50
CA GLN A 151 -16.52 9.54 1.56
C GLN A 151 -14.99 9.66 1.76
N PRO A 152 -14.17 8.60 1.85
CA PRO A 152 -12.72 8.72 1.88
C PRO A 152 -12.12 9.44 0.66
N CYS A 153 -12.65 9.16 -0.54
CA CYS A 153 -12.19 9.80 -1.78
C CYS A 153 -12.47 11.32 -1.78
N LEU A 154 -13.66 11.73 -1.35
CA LEU A 154 -14.03 13.15 -1.25
C LEU A 154 -13.22 13.89 -0.18
N GLU A 155 -12.88 13.23 0.94
CA GLU A 155 -12.00 13.82 1.96
C GLU A 155 -10.57 14.02 1.41
N ILE A 156 -10.04 13.09 0.61
CA ILE A 156 -8.76 13.26 -0.12
C ILE A 156 -8.81 14.51 -0.99
N LYS A 157 -9.87 14.65 -1.81
CA LYS A 157 -10.08 15.82 -2.69
C LYS A 157 -10.14 17.12 -1.89
N LYS A 158 -10.91 17.15 -0.80
CA LYS A 158 -11.03 18.30 0.11
C LYS A 158 -9.69 18.70 0.71
N LYS A 159 -8.86 17.72 1.05
CA LYS A 159 -7.51 17.92 1.58
C LYS A 159 -6.48 18.26 0.48
N LYS A 160 -6.87 18.38 -0.79
CA LYS A 160 -6.04 18.80 -1.93
C LYS A 160 -4.77 17.97 -2.07
N ALA A 161 -4.90 16.65 -2.11
CA ALA A 161 -3.79 15.76 -2.45
C ALA A 161 -3.40 15.94 -3.93
N ASP A 162 -2.13 15.71 -4.26
CA ASP A 162 -1.60 15.71 -5.63
C ASP A 162 -1.69 14.32 -6.26
N MET A 163 -1.67 13.29 -5.42
CA MET A 163 -1.88 11.89 -5.80
C MET A 163 -2.39 11.07 -4.63
N VAL A 164 -2.89 9.89 -4.91
CA VAL A 164 -3.29 8.88 -3.92
C VAL A 164 -2.45 7.62 -4.09
N LEU A 165 -1.91 7.10 -3.00
CA LEU A 165 -1.37 5.75 -2.91
C LEU A 165 -2.41 4.85 -2.24
N VAL A 166 -2.68 3.71 -2.85
CA VAL A 166 -3.54 2.66 -2.30
C VAL A 166 -2.70 1.43 -2.04
N THR A 167 -2.67 0.96 -0.80
CA THR A 167 -2.08 -0.34 -0.46
C THR A 167 -3.20 -1.38 -0.39
N ALA A 168 -3.11 -2.47 -1.14
CA ALA A 168 -4.20 -3.41 -1.32
C ALA A 168 -3.80 -4.88 -1.12
N ALA A 169 -4.78 -5.68 -0.70
CA ALA A 169 -4.84 -7.13 -0.77
C ALA A 169 -6.18 -7.49 -1.40
N TRP A 170 -6.40 -7.09 -2.64
CA TRP A 170 -7.67 -7.18 -3.31
C TRP A 170 -7.62 -8.22 -4.43
N PRO A 171 -8.30 -9.37 -4.25
CA PRO A 171 -8.31 -10.43 -5.24
C PRO A 171 -9.09 -10.01 -6.49
N PRO A 172 -8.78 -10.60 -7.65
CA PRO A 172 -9.62 -10.47 -8.82
C PRO A 172 -10.95 -11.20 -8.62
N GLY A 173 -11.98 -10.81 -9.37
CA GLY A 173 -13.20 -11.57 -9.51
C GLY A 173 -14.46 -10.97 -8.90
N LYS A 174 -15.55 -11.71 -9.00
CA LYS A 174 -16.92 -11.22 -8.79
C LYS A 174 -17.32 -11.01 -7.33
N CYS A 175 -16.58 -11.55 -6.36
CA CYS A 175 -16.98 -11.47 -4.95
C CYS A 175 -16.92 -10.06 -4.35
N CYS A 176 -16.12 -9.16 -4.92
CA CYS A 176 -15.81 -7.86 -4.31
C CYS A 176 -15.79 -6.70 -5.32
N SER A 177 -16.51 -6.81 -6.44
CA SER A 177 -16.40 -5.92 -7.61
C SER A 177 -15.05 -6.05 -8.35
N ASP A 178 -14.98 -5.56 -9.58
CA ASP A 178 -13.70 -5.44 -10.28
C ASP A 178 -12.86 -4.34 -9.62
N PRO A 179 -11.72 -4.67 -9.01
CA PRO A 179 -10.93 -3.69 -8.25
C PRO A 179 -10.45 -2.52 -9.12
N VAL A 180 -10.12 -2.76 -10.38
CA VAL A 180 -9.64 -1.68 -11.26
C VAL A 180 -10.74 -0.67 -11.54
N SER A 181 -11.99 -1.10 -11.80
CA SER A 181 -13.14 -0.21 -11.97
C SER A 181 -13.41 0.62 -10.71
N VAL A 182 -13.16 0.05 -9.52
CA VAL A 182 -13.26 0.77 -8.25
C VAL A 182 -12.19 1.87 -8.17
N TRP A 183 -10.94 1.57 -8.54
CA TRP A 183 -9.86 2.57 -8.52
C TRP A 183 -10.03 3.65 -9.59
N GLU A 184 -10.64 3.33 -10.74
CA GLU A 184 -11.05 4.32 -11.74
C GLU A 184 -12.07 5.30 -11.16
N THR A 185 -13.06 4.78 -10.43
CA THR A 185 -14.04 5.61 -9.71
C THR A 185 -13.39 6.45 -8.62
N CYS A 186 -12.50 5.84 -7.82
CA CYS A 186 -11.72 6.54 -6.80
C CYS A 186 -10.91 7.71 -7.39
N SER A 187 -10.22 7.50 -8.52
CA SER A 187 -9.46 8.57 -9.19
C SER A 187 -10.36 9.72 -9.65
N LYS A 188 -11.55 9.44 -10.20
CA LYS A 188 -12.55 10.47 -10.56
C LYS A 188 -13.00 11.26 -9.35
N LEU A 189 -13.32 10.59 -8.25
CA LEU A 189 -13.81 11.22 -7.03
C LEU A 189 -12.73 12.08 -6.37
N CYS A 190 -11.51 11.56 -6.26
CA CYS A 190 -10.37 12.29 -5.71
C CYS A 190 -9.94 13.46 -6.62
N GLY A 191 -10.09 13.31 -7.94
CA GLY A 191 -9.66 14.27 -8.95
C GLY A 191 -8.15 14.28 -9.20
N VAL A 192 -7.45 13.20 -8.82
CA VAL A 192 -5.99 13.05 -8.92
C VAL A 192 -5.61 11.63 -9.33
N PRO A 193 -4.36 11.39 -9.80
CA PRO A 193 -3.87 10.05 -10.06
C PRO A 193 -3.91 9.15 -8.83
N VAL A 194 -4.26 7.87 -9.06
CA VAL A 194 -4.27 6.80 -8.05
C VAL A 194 -3.25 5.76 -8.45
N ILE A 195 -2.33 5.45 -7.55
CA ILE A 195 -1.31 4.42 -7.72
C ILE A 195 -1.56 3.32 -6.69
N VAL A 196 -1.73 2.09 -7.17
CA VAL A 196 -2.14 0.95 -6.33
C VAL A 196 -1.03 -0.08 -6.28
N CYS A 197 -0.58 -0.40 -5.06
CA CYS A 197 0.29 -1.53 -4.77
C CYS A 197 -0.54 -2.67 -4.21
N ASN A 198 -0.76 -3.73 -5.00
CA ASN A 198 -1.51 -4.92 -4.61
C ASN A 198 -0.57 -6.11 -4.37
N GLN A 199 -1.06 -7.15 -3.72
CA GLN A 199 -0.37 -8.43 -3.51
C GLN A 199 -0.52 -9.35 -4.72
N THR A 200 0.26 -10.44 -4.73
CA THR A 200 0.12 -11.58 -5.64
C THR A 200 0.23 -12.90 -4.86
N GLY A 201 0.24 -14.02 -5.57
CA GLY A 201 0.45 -15.36 -5.03
C GLY A 201 -0.82 -16.20 -4.93
N TYR A 202 -0.62 -17.52 -4.75
CA TYR A 202 -1.72 -18.47 -4.56
C TYR A 202 -1.91 -18.79 -3.08
N HIS A 203 -3.15 -18.67 -2.62
CA HIS A 203 -3.57 -19.09 -1.28
C HIS A 203 -4.91 -19.82 -1.38
N GLU A 204 -5.10 -20.90 -0.62
CA GLU A 204 -6.35 -21.68 -0.65
C GLU A 204 -7.59 -20.81 -0.38
N ARG A 205 -7.43 -19.77 0.44
CA ARG A 205 -8.51 -18.86 0.84
C ARG A 205 -8.77 -17.75 -0.17
N MET A 206 -7.77 -17.42 -0.99
CA MET A 206 -7.83 -16.29 -1.89
C MET A 206 -6.73 -16.38 -2.94
N ASP A 207 -7.09 -16.59 -4.18
CA ASP A 207 -6.13 -16.62 -5.30
C ASP A 207 -5.82 -15.18 -5.75
N MET A 208 -4.59 -14.75 -5.54
CA MET A 208 -4.11 -13.41 -5.87
C MET A 208 -3.22 -13.39 -7.13
N ARG A 209 -3.03 -14.50 -7.84
CA ARG A 209 -2.13 -14.58 -9.02
C ARG A 209 -2.55 -13.64 -10.14
N GLU A 210 -3.83 -13.37 -10.27
CA GLU A 210 -4.40 -12.44 -11.24
C GLU A 210 -4.73 -11.06 -10.64
N ALA A 211 -4.34 -10.81 -9.37
CA ALA A 211 -4.54 -9.51 -8.75
C ALA A 211 -3.62 -8.46 -9.36
N GLU A 212 -4.16 -7.28 -9.62
CA GLU A 212 -3.47 -6.23 -10.33
C GLU A 212 -2.93 -5.15 -9.40
N SER A 213 -1.68 -4.70 -9.65
CA SER A 213 -1.22 -3.36 -9.25
C SER A 213 -1.47 -2.42 -10.42
N ALA A 214 -1.81 -1.15 -10.16
CA ALA A 214 -2.34 -0.27 -11.20
C ALA A 214 -1.88 1.18 -11.05
N VAL A 215 -1.86 1.89 -12.17
CA VAL A 215 -1.80 3.35 -12.23
C VAL A 215 -3.04 3.84 -12.97
N ILE A 216 -3.82 4.68 -12.30
CA ILE A 216 -5.07 5.25 -12.78
C ILE A 216 -4.91 6.76 -12.88
N VAL A 217 -5.28 7.35 -14.00
CA VAL A 217 -5.21 8.79 -14.25
C VAL A 217 -6.54 9.24 -14.85
N GLU A 218 -7.10 10.32 -14.30
CA GLU A 218 -8.39 10.90 -14.78
C GLU A 218 -9.52 9.87 -14.83
N GLY A 219 -9.49 8.92 -13.90
CA GLY A 219 -10.48 7.84 -13.83
C GLY A 219 -10.39 6.81 -14.95
N GLN A 220 -9.24 6.70 -15.58
CA GLN A 220 -8.95 5.69 -16.60
C GLN A 220 -7.69 4.93 -16.23
N ARG A 221 -7.72 3.62 -16.45
CA ARG A 221 -6.56 2.75 -16.32
C ARG A 221 -5.46 3.18 -17.32
N LEU A 222 -4.35 3.68 -16.80
CA LEU A 222 -3.21 4.03 -17.64
C LEU A 222 -2.39 2.78 -17.96
N PHE A 223 -2.05 1.99 -16.94
CA PHE A 223 -1.43 0.66 -17.07
C PHE A 223 -1.58 -0.15 -15.79
N THR A 224 -1.49 -1.47 -15.92
CA THR A 224 -1.53 -2.43 -14.80
C THR A 224 -0.44 -3.48 -14.94
N TYR A 225 -0.21 -4.20 -13.86
CA TYR A 225 0.61 -5.41 -13.81
C TYR A 225 -0.09 -6.46 -12.97
N LYS A 226 -0.07 -7.70 -13.41
CA LYS A 226 -0.46 -8.91 -12.70
C LYS A 226 0.53 -10.03 -12.98
N GLY A 227 0.63 -11.00 -12.10
CA GLY A 227 1.49 -12.18 -12.26
C GLY A 227 2.45 -12.38 -11.10
N ASP A 228 3.65 -12.85 -11.40
CA ASP A 228 4.66 -13.25 -10.42
C ASP A 228 5.13 -12.08 -9.54
N PRO A 229 5.70 -12.37 -8.34
CA PRO A 229 6.26 -11.35 -7.47
C PRO A 229 7.30 -10.48 -8.19
N ALA A 230 7.13 -9.17 -8.09
CA ALA A 230 7.98 -8.20 -8.77
C ALA A 230 8.06 -6.86 -8.02
N VAL A 231 9.14 -6.13 -8.29
CA VAL A 231 9.22 -4.68 -8.05
C VAL A 231 8.78 -3.97 -9.33
N LEU A 232 7.74 -3.15 -9.22
CA LEU A 232 7.14 -2.43 -10.33
C LEU A 232 7.51 -0.95 -10.22
N PHE A 233 8.18 -0.41 -11.24
CA PHE A 233 8.57 0.99 -11.22
C PHE A 233 7.70 1.83 -12.14
N CYS A 234 7.30 3.00 -11.66
CA CYS A 234 6.75 4.08 -12.47
C CYS A 234 7.39 5.42 -12.09
N GLU A 235 7.36 6.35 -13.02
CA GLU A 235 7.96 7.67 -12.85
C GLU A 235 6.89 8.76 -12.73
N TRP A 236 7.10 9.66 -11.78
CA TRP A 236 6.36 10.89 -11.61
C TRP A 236 7.20 12.09 -12.07
N ASP A 237 6.61 12.93 -12.89
CA ASP A 237 7.17 14.23 -13.33
C ASP A 237 6.70 15.33 -12.37
N GLU A 238 7.59 15.74 -11.46
CA GLU A 238 7.30 16.76 -10.44
C GLU A 238 7.04 18.14 -11.07
N GLY A 239 7.73 18.45 -12.17
CA GLY A 239 7.54 19.74 -12.86
C GLY A 239 6.20 19.88 -13.58
N LYS A 240 5.62 18.74 -14.01
CA LYS A 240 4.33 18.69 -14.72
C LYS A 240 3.22 18.08 -13.88
N MET A 241 3.51 17.68 -12.65
CA MET A 241 2.57 17.06 -11.70
C MET A 241 1.77 15.91 -12.33
N ARG A 242 2.47 14.97 -13.01
CA ARG A 242 1.82 13.87 -13.72
C ARG A 242 2.68 12.60 -13.79
N ILE A 243 2.05 11.46 -14.05
CA ILE A 243 2.74 10.21 -14.40
C ILE A 243 3.46 10.39 -15.74
N ARG A 244 4.74 10.02 -15.78
CA ARG A 244 5.59 10.06 -16.98
C ARG A 244 5.60 8.72 -17.70
N SER A 245 5.55 7.62 -16.95
CA SER A 245 5.60 6.26 -17.50
C SER A 245 4.36 5.94 -18.33
N ARG A 246 4.53 5.03 -19.31
CA ARG A 246 3.44 4.45 -20.12
C ARG A 246 3.18 2.98 -19.80
N ALA A 247 4.05 2.36 -19.01
CA ALA A 247 3.97 1.01 -18.48
C ALA A 247 4.83 0.93 -17.22
N PHE A 248 4.67 -0.12 -16.42
CA PHE A 248 5.64 -0.45 -15.38
C PHE A 248 6.94 -0.98 -16.01
N GLU A 249 8.08 -0.54 -15.47
CA GLU A 249 9.32 -1.30 -15.55
C GLU A 249 9.22 -2.43 -14.52
N VAL A 250 9.35 -3.68 -14.94
CA VAL A 250 9.11 -4.86 -14.09
C VAL A 250 10.42 -5.56 -13.77
N VAL A 251 10.67 -5.82 -12.50
CA VAL A 251 11.82 -6.57 -12.02
C VAL A 251 11.34 -7.71 -11.14
N HIS A 252 11.39 -8.93 -11.65
CA HIS A 252 10.98 -10.10 -10.88
C HIS A 252 11.88 -10.34 -9.69
N VAL A 253 11.27 -10.71 -8.56
CA VAL A 253 11.96 -11.05 -7.30
C VAL A 253 11.58 -12.47 -6.87
N LYS A 254 12.51 -13.12 -6.14
CA LYS A 254 12.31 -14.49 -5.65
C LYS A 254 11.70 -14.52 -4.27
#